data_4f8091055bc849223774d0f2913d6d50
#
_entry.id   4f8091055bc849223774d0f2913d6d50
#
_cell.length_a   1.000
_cell.length_b   1.000
_cell.length_c   1.000
_cell.angle_alpha   90.00
_cell.angle_beta   90.00
_cell.angle_gamma   90.00
#
_symmetry.space_group_name_H-M   'P 1'
#
loop_
_entity.id
_entity.type
_entity.pdbx_description
1 polymer ?
#
loop_
_entity_poly.entity_id
_entity_poly.type
_entity_poly.pdbx_seq_one_letter_code
_entity_poly.pdbx_strand_id
1 'polypeptide(L)'
;MITLYGFGKHFNVMDASPFVVKVDLFMRMANIPYQAKQGTKYLRIAPKGKLPFIDDSGKLVADSEAIVSYLTKQYQVTLDAKLTLEQKAQAYLITKSLDEGLYWCLVYSRWVLDESWPLAQKAFFGKLPAPLRWFIPSVIRRKVKKNIHSQGVGRHSPDEILAMADKSLQSLSTLLADKDFFFGEQHTSFDAAVYSHLCEFISVRFDCGFENVFTKQAKTYQNLVQFCQRIEDQFYQEK
;
A
#
# COMPACT_ATOMS: atom_id res chain seq x y z
N MET A 1 5.05 0.51 24.24
CA MET A 1 4.68 -0.40 23.10
C MET A 1 4.04 0.44 22.02
N ILE A 2 4.49 0.31 20.77
CA ILE A 2 3.99 1.07 19.62
C ILE A 2 2.57 0.63 19.29
N THR A 3 1.71 1.59 18.95
CA THR A 3 0.39 1.34 18.35
C THR A 3 0.38 1.86 16.92
N LEU A 4 0.16 0.97 15.93
CA LEU A 4 -0.06 1.35 14.53
C LEU A 4 -1.55 1.54 14.27
N TYR A 5 -1.93 2.66 13.69
CA TYR A 5 -3.31 2.95 13.29
C TYR A 5 -3.46 2.83 11.77
N GLY A 6 -4.38 1.95 11.34
CA GLY A 6 -4.68 1.64 9.94
C GLY A 6 -6.18 1.50 9.66
N PHE A 7 -6.54 1.13 8.42
CA PHE A 7 -7.92 0.85 8.02
C PHE A 7 -8.35 -0.55 8.42
N GLY A 8 -7.42 -1.51 8.36
CA GLY A 8 -7.62 -2.92 8.64
C GLY A 8 -7.65 -3.80 7.40
N LYS A 9 -7.72 -5.10 7.65
CA LYS A 9 -7.68 -6.13 6.62
C LYS A 9 -8.86 -5.99 5.66
N HIS A 10 -8.57 -5.82 4.38
CA HIS A 10 -9.53 -5.79 3.29
C HIS A 10 -8.94 -6.51 2.07
N PHE A 11 -9.80 -7.11 1.25
CA PHE A 11 -9.39 -7.78 -0.01
C PHE A 11 -8.28 -8.81 0.15
N ASN A 12 -8.23 -9.49 1.30
CA ASN A 12 -7.20 -10.47 1.67
C ASN A 12 -5.78 -9.90 1.85
N VAL A 13 -5.60 -8.58 1.83
CA VAL A 13 -4.34 -7.92 2.22
C VAL A 13 -4.43 -7.40 3.65
N MET A 14 -3.29 -7.19 4.28
CA MET A 14 -3.16 -6.78 5.68
C MET A 14 -3.91 -5.46 5.98
N ASP A 15 -3.84 -4.52 5.07
CA ASP A 15 -4.58 -3.25 5.13
C ASP A 15 -4.92 -2.79 3.71
N ALA A 16 -5.99 -2.03 3.55
CA ALA A 16 -6.41 -1.48 2.25
C ALA A 16 -5.54 -0.30 1.77
N SER A 17 -4.62 0.15 2.60
CA SER A 17 -3.71 1.25 2.29
C SER A 17 -2.27 0.76 2.15
N PRO A 18 -1.63 0.93 1.00
CA PRO A 18 -0.23 0.56 0.83
C PRO A 18 0.67 1.28 1.83
N PHE A 19 0.33 2.50 2.24
CA PHE A 19 1.11 3.24 3.24
C PHE A 19 1.05 2.60 4.64
N VAL A 20 -0.07 1.97 5.01
CA VAL A 20 -0.18 1.20 6.26
C VAL A 20 0.60 -0.09 6.14
N VAL A 21 0.45 -0.82 5.02
CA VAL A 21 1.20 -2.06 4.75
C VAL A 21 2.71 -1.82 4.77
N LYS A 22 3.19 -0.69 4.20
CA LYS A 22 4.60 -0.29 4.24
C LYS A 22 5.14 -0.21 5.67
N VAL A 23 4.41 0.45 6.57
CA VAL A 23 4.83 0.61 7.97
C VAL A 23 4.73 -0.72 8.73
N ASP A 24 3.64 -1.47 8.53
CA ASP A 24 3.44 -2.79 9.14
C ASP A 24 4.58 -3.74 8.76
N LEU A 25 4.86 -3.88 7.47
CA LEU A 25 5.92 -4.77 6.99
C LEU A 25 7.31 -4.31 7.45
N PHE A 26 7.58 -2.99 7.43
CA PHE A 26 8.84 -2.45 7.96
C PHE A 26 9.06 -2.86 9.42
N MET A 27 8.03 -2.73 10.28
CA MET A 27 8.15 -3.13 11.68
C MET A 27 8.36 -4.64 11.84
N ARG A 28 7.72 -5.46 11.01
CA ARG A 28 7.94 -6.92 10.99
C ARG A 28 9.36 -7.27 10.58
N MET A 29 9.87 -6.69 9.50
CA MET A 29 11.24 -6.89 9.02
C MET A 29 12.29 -6.46 10.05
N ALA A 30 12.01 -5.39 10.79
CA ALA A 30 12.88 -4.86 11.83
C ALA A 30 12.68 -5.53 13.22
N ASN A 31 11.77 -6.51 13.34
CA ASN A 31 11.37 -7.15 14.58
C ASN A 31 10.96 -6.16 15.69
N ILE A 32 10.31 -5.05 15.32
CA ILE A 32 9.80 -4.06 16.27
C ILE A 32 8.41 -4.50 16.74
N PRO A 33 8.21 -4.76 18.05
CA PRO A 33 6.90 -5.17 18.57
C PRO A 33 5.91 -4.01 18.56
N TYR A 34 4.71 -4.27 18.06
CA TYR A 34 3.63 -3.29 18.00
C TYR A 34 2.26 -3.96 18.12
N GLN A 35 1.24 -3.16 18.41
CA GLN A 35 -0.16 -3.54 18.27
C GLN A 35 -0.83 -2.72 17.16
N ALA A 36 -1.79 -3.31 16.45
CA ALA A 36 -2.55 -2.61 15.43
C ALA A 36 -3.93 -2.21 15.95
N LYS A 37 -4.34 -0.96 15.67
CA LYS A 37 -5.71 -0.45 15.85
C LYS A 37 -6.28 -0.07 14.50
N GLN A 38 -7.41 -0.65 14.15
CA GLN A 38 -7.97 -0.58 12.80
C GLN A 38 -9.31 0.13 12.77
N GLY A 39 -9.56 0.86 11.68
CA GLY A 39 -10.84 1.46 11.36
C GLY A 39 -10.78 2.93 10.98
N THR A 40 -11.74 3.34 10.15
CA THR A 40 -11.86 4.72 9.64
C THR A 40 -12.11 5.78 10.73
N LYS A 41 -12.57 5.37 11.92
CA LYS A 41 -12.76 6.27 13.07
C LYS A 41 -11.47 6.99 13.49
N TYR A 42 -10.31 6.36 13.26
CA TYR A 42 -9.01 6.91 13.60
C TYR A 42 -8.55 8.06 12.70
N LEU A 43 -9.18 8.27 11.53
CA LEU A 43 -8.95 9.46 10.70
C LEU A 43 -9.22 10.78 11.46
N ARG A 44 -10.15 10.76 12.44
CA ARG A 44 -10.53 11.95 13.23
C ARG A 44 -9.43 12.40 14.20
N ILE A 45 -8.60 11.47 14.66
CA ILE A 45 -7.51 11.75 15.61
C ILE A 45 -6.13 11.69 14.93
N ALA A 46 -6.08 11.33 13.65
CA ALA A 46 -4.84 11.31 12.89
C ALA A 46 -4.26 12.71 12.74
N PRO A 47 -2.98 12.96 13.10
CA PRO A 47 -2.38 14.30 13.11
C PRO A 47 -2.44 15.03 11.75
N LYS A 48 -2.42 14.27 10.65
CA LYS A 48 -2.55 14.80 9.28
C LYS A 48 -3.87 14.42 8.61
N GLY A 49 -4.87 13.94 9.36
CA GLY A 49 -6.16 13.49 8.81
C GLY A 49 -6.07 12.28 7.88
N LYS A 50 -4.97 11.54 7.91
CA LYS A 50 -4.69 10.36 7.07
C LYS A 50 -4.07 9.25 7.90
N LEU A 51 -4.19 8.01 7.41
CA LEU A 51 -3.53 6.82 7.95
C LEU A 51 -2.41 6.38 6.99
N PRO A 52 -1.30 5.82 7.51
CA PRO A 52 -1.05 5.49 8.90
C PRO A 52 -0.62 6.67 9.77
N PHE A 53 -0.77 6.48 11.06
CA PHE A 53 0.06 7.12 12.07
C PHE A 53 0.38 6.11 13.17
N ILE A 54 1.43 6.35 13.93
CA ILE A 54 1.78 5.56 15.12
C ILE A 54 1.70 6.41 16.39
N ASP A 55 1.45 5.72 17.50
CA ASP A 55 1.64 6.25 18.84
C ASP A 55 2.75 5.42 19.51
N ASP A 56 3.89 6.05 19.77
CA ASP A 56 4.98 5.45 20.52
C ASP A 56 5.04 6.08 21.92
N SER A 57 4.34 5.45 22.85
CA SER A 57 4.33 5.88 24.27
C SER A 57 3.91 7.36 24.45
N GLY A 58 2.92 7.80 23.70
CA GLY A 58 2.39 9.17 23.73
C GLY A 58 2.97 10.09 22.64
N LYS A 59 3.99 9.67 21.92
CA LYS A 59 4.53 10.40 20.77
C LYS A 59 3.84 9.98 19.48
N LEU A 60 3.04 10.87 18.91
CA LEU A 60 2.37 10.64 17.63
C LEU A 60 3.29 10.98 16.46
N VAL A 61 3.47 10.03 15.54
CA VAL A 61 4.19 10.23 14.28
C VAL A 61 3.26 9.86 13.12
N ALA A 62 3.07 10.75 12.16
CA ALA A 62 2.18 10.56 11.03
C ALA A 62 2.91 10.73 9.71
N ASP A 63 2.48 10.00 8.70
CA ASP A 63 3.07 9.79 7.38
C ASP A 63 4.03 8.60 7.36
N SER A 64 3.84 7.71 6.37
CA SER A 64 4.55 6.41 6.33
C SER A 64 6.07 6.56 6.25
N GLU A 65 6.56 7.56 5.52
CA GLU A 65 7.99 7.81 5.39
C GLU A 65 8.58 8.42 6.67
N ALA A 66 7.88 9.38 7.25
CA ALA A 66 8.27 9.96 8.53
C ALA A 66 8.27 8.90 9.65
N ILE A 67 7.30 7.96 9.62
CA ILE A 67 7.25 6.83 10.57
C ILE A 67 8.46 5.92 10.38
N VAL A 68 8.75 5.48 9.15
CA VAL A 68 9.92 4.62 8.87
C VAL A 68 11.22 5.31 9.32
N SER A 69 11.40 6.59 8.97
CA SER A 69 12.57 7.37 9.38
C SER A 69 12.68 7.48 10.91
N TYR A 70 11.56 7.75 11.59
CA TYR A 70 11.51 7.81 13.06
C TYR A 70 11.89 6.47 13.69
N LEU A 71 11.27 5.37 13.23
CA LEU A 71 11.53 4.02 13.74
C LEU A 71 12.97 3.60 13.49
N THR A 72 13.52 3.88 12.31
CA THR A 72 14.92 3.57 11.98
C THR A 72 15.87 4.22 12.98
N LYS A 73 15.66 5.49 13.30
CA LYS A 73 16.50 6.21 14.26
C LYS A 73 16.26 5.77 15.70
N GLN A 74 15.00 5.66 16.11
CA GLN A 74 14.62 5.38 17.51
C GLN A 74 14.99 3.96 17.93
N TYR A 75 14.84 2.99 17.03
CA TYR A 75 15.07 1.57 17.29
C TYR A 75 16.37 1.06 16.66
N GLN A 76 17.24 1.96 16.15
CA GLN A 76 18.55 1.64 15.56
C GLN A 76 18.46 0.54 14.48
N VAL A 77 17.44 0.63 13.62
CA VAL A 77 17.19 -0.38 12.59
C VAL A 77 18.31 -0.37 11.54
N THR A 78 18.84 -1.53 11.24
CA THR A 78 20.00 -1.70 10.33
C THR A 78 19.64 -2.33 8.99
N LEU A 79 18.36 -2.41 8.61
CA LEU A 79 17.90 -3.03 7.35
C LEU A 79 18.66 -2.50 6.12
N ASP A 80 18.96 -1.19 6.11
CA ASP A 80 19.59 -0.49 4.99
C ASP A 80 21.09 -0.20 5.22
N ALA A 81 21.71 -0.83 6.23
CA ALA A 81 23.10 -0.53 6.59
C ALA A 81 24.10 -0.91 5.48
N LYS A 82 23.78 -1.94 4.69
CA LYS A 82 24.63 -2.42 3.60
C LYS A 82 24.40 -1.69 2.27
N LEU A 83 23.35 -0.87 2.15
CA LEU A 83 23.06 -0.15 0.93
C LEU A 83 24.05 0.98 0.68
N THR A 84 24.54 1.09 -0.55
CA THR A 84 25.33 2.22 -1.01
C THR A 84 24.50 3.52 -1.03
N LEU A 85 25.15 4.66 -1.10
CA LEU A 85 24.45 5.96 -1.24
C LEU A 85 23.61 6.01 -2.51
N GLU A 86 24.11 5.40 -3.61
CA GLU A 86 23.39 5.31 -4.88
C GLU A 86 22.12 4.46 -4.72
N GLN A 87 22.20 3.28 -4.10
CA GLN A 87 21.05 2.41 -3.85
C GLN A 87 20.02 3.10 -2.97
N LYS A 88 20.44 3.85 -1.94
CA LYS A 88 19.52 4.64 -1.11
C LYS A 88 18.82 5.75 -1.90
N ALA A 89 19.53 6.42 -2.80
CA ALA A 89 18.96 7.43 -3.68
C ALA A 89 17.96 6.81 -4.67
N GLN A 90 18.28 5.67 -5.28
CA GLN A 90 17.38 4.91 -6.15
C GLN A 90 16.12 4.47 -5.40
N ALA A 91 16.28 3.87 -4.19
CA ALA A 91 15.17 3.46 -3.35
C ALA A 91 14.21 4.62 -3.05
N TYR A 92 14.75 5.78 -2.70
CA TYR A 92 13.96 6.99 -2.44
C TYR A 92 13.16 7.43 -3.67
N LEU A 93 13.83 7.59 -4.83
CA LEU A 93 13.18 8.06 -6.06
C LEU A 93 12.11 7.08 -6.56
N ILE A 94 12.38 5.76 -6.49
CA ILE A 94 11.41 4.75 -6.88
C ILE A 94 10.22 4.75 -5.91
N THR A 95 10.46 4.82 -4.60
CA THR A 95 9.39 4.93 -3.61
C THR A 95 8.48 6.13 -3.90
N LYS A 96 9.06 7.30 -4.24
CA LYS A 96 8.27 8.47 -4.63
C LYS A 96 7.46 8.25 -5.91
N SER A 97 8.03 7.56 -6.89
CA SER A 97 7.29 7.18 -8.11
C SER A 97 6.11 6.24 -7.80
N LEU A 98 6.27 5.33 -6.84
CA LEU A 98 5.17 4.46 -6.39
C LEU A 98 4.10 5.25 -5.63
N ASP A 99 4.51 6.07 -4.67
CA ASP A 99 3.62 6.86 -3.81
C ASP A 99 2.80 7.90 -4.63
N GLU A 100 3.39 8.49 -5.69
CA GLU A 100 2.76 9.56 -6.48
C GLU A 100 2.26 9.11 -7.86
N GLY A 101 2.66 7.95 -8.33
CA GLY A 101 2.25 7.40 -9.62
C GLY A 101 1.37 6.15 -9.46
N LEU A 102 1.97 5.01 -9.14
CA LEU A 102 1.28 3.72 -9.08
C LEU A 102 0.11 3.72 -8.07
N TYR A 103 0.25 4.41 -6.94
CA TYR A 103 -0.82 4.58 -5.95
C TYR A 103 -2.09 5.19 -6.57
N TRP A 104 -1.97 6.18 -7.45
CA TRP A 104 -3.15 6.79 -8.05
C TRP A 104 -3.83 5.90 -9.08
N CYS A 105 -3.06 5.02 -9.76
CA CYS A 105 -3.62 3.95 -10.58
C CYS A 105 -4.39 2.93 -9.71
N LEU A 106 -3.89 2.61 -8.52
CA LEU A 106 -4.60 1.78 -7.54
C LEU A 106 -5.92 2.43 -7.09
N VAL A 107 -5.88 3.72 -6.72
CA VAL A 107 -7.09 4.45 -6.33
C VAL A 107 -8.09 4.48 -7.48
N TYR A 108 -7.63 4.69 -8.71
CA TYR A 108 -8.47 4.63 -9.90
C TYR A 108 -9.12 3.25 -10.06
N SER A 109 -8.33 2.18 -10.01
CA SER A 109 -8.79 0.80 -10.20
C SER A 109 -9.88 0.38 -9.21
N ARG A 110 -9.87 0.92 -7.98
CA ARG A 110 -10.82 0.57 -6.92
C ARG A 110 -12.04 1.47 -6.87
N TRP A 111 -11.85 2.77 -7.11
CA TRP A 111 -12.89 3.77 -6.85
C TRP A 111 -13.57 4.29 -8.11
N VAL A 112 -12.89 4.26 -9.26
CA VAL A 112 -13.40 4.83 -10.50
C VAL A 112 -14.02 3.78 -11.39
N LEU A 113 -13.39 2.62 -11.57
CA LEU A 113 -13.91 1.52 -12.37
C LEU A 113 -15.26 1.06 -11.82
N ASP A 114 -16.27 1.04 -12.70
CA ASP A 114 -17.63 0.67 -12.29
C ASP A 114 -17.73 -0.81 -11.90
N GLU A 115 -16.92 -1.67 -12.48
CA GLU A 115 -16.84 -3.10 -12.15
C GLU A 115 -16.23 -3.37 -10.76
N SER A 116 -15.29 -2.53 -10.30
CA SER A 116 -14.62 -2.67 -8.98
C SER A 116 -15.39 -1.97 -7.86
N TRP A 117 -16.16 -0.94 -8.20
CA TRP A 117 -16.83 -0.09 -7.20
C TRP A 117 -17.76 -0.84 -6.23
N PRO A 118 -18.62 -1.79 -6.66
CA PRO A 118 -19.48 -2.50 -5.73
C PRO A 118 -18.70 -3.25 -4.63
N LEU A 119 -17.53 -3.78 -4.97
CA LEU A 119 -16.65 -4.50 -4.04
C LEU A 119 -15.99 -3.53 -3.04
N ALA A 120 -15.47 -2.41 -3.54
CA ALA A 120 -14.93 -1.34 -2.71
C ALA A 120 -16.01 -0.77 -1.78
N GLN A 121 -17.22 -0.53 -2.31
CA GLN A 121 -18.35 -0.06 -1.51
C GLN A 121 -18.70 -1.02 -0.38
N LYS A 122 -18.81 -2.32 -0.66
CA LYS A 122 -19.07 -3.36 0.34
C LYS A 122 -17.98 -3.38 1.41
N ALA A 123 -16.72 -3.37 0.99
CA ALA A 123 -15.57 -3.46 1.89
C ALA A 123 -15.46 -2.28 2.85
N PHE A 124 -15.57 -1.04 2.35
CA PHE A 124 -15.37 0.16 3.16
C PHE A 124 -16.62 0.64 3.90
N PHE A 125 -17.79 0.37 3.34
CA PHE A 125 -19.06 0.94 3.85
C PHE A 125 -20.11 -0.10 4.25
N GLY A 126 -19.85 -1.39 4.05
CA GLY A 126 -20.82 -2.45 4.31
C GLY A 126 -21.33 -2.51 5.76
N LYS A 127 -20.49 -2.06 6.72
CA LYS A 127 -20.81 -2.01 8.15
C LYS A 127 -21.54 -0.73 8.57
N LEU A 128 -21.78 0.22 7.68
CA LEU A 128 -22.52 1.43 8.01
C LEU A 128 -24.02 1.12 8.18
N PRO A 129 -24.68 1.74 9.19
CA PRO A 129 -26.11 1.61 9.35
C PRO A 129 -26.88 2.30 8.21
N ALA A 130 -28.08 1.79 7.89
CA ALA A 130 -29.02 2.52 7.06
C ALA A 130 -29.53 3.76 7.84
N PRO A 131 -29.75 4.95 7.20
CA PRO A 131 -29.63 5.22 5.77
C PRO A 131 -28.22 5.66 5.31
N LEU A 132 -27.23 5.81 6.23
CA LEU A 132 -25.89 6.33 5.91
C LEU A 132 -25.21 5.52 4.80
N ARG A 133 -25.41 4.21 4.79
CA ARG A 133 -24.86 3.30 3.78
C ARG A 133 -25.31 3.63 2.35
N TRP A 134 -26.44 4.32 2.18
CA TRP A 134 -26.96 4.65 0.84
C TRP A 134 -26.39 5.96 0.28
N PHE A 135 -26.03 6.91 1.15
CA PHE A 135 -25.58 8.26 0.73
C PHE A 135 -24.08 8.45 0.82
N ILE A 136 -23.45 8.01 1.92
CA ILE A 136 -22.03 8.24 2.19
C ILE A 136 -21.13 7.70 1.08
N PRO A 137 -21.32 6.46 0.57
CA PRO A 137 -20.44 5.91 -0.47
C PRO A 137 -20.40 6.77 -1.73
N SER A 138 -21.56 7.26 -2.18
CA SER A 138 -21.66 8.10 -3.39
C SER A 138 -20.95 9.44 -3.21
N VAL A 139 -21.08 10.06 -2.04
CA VAL A 139 -20.39 11.32 -1.72
C VAL A 139 -18.87 11.11 -1.68
N ILE A 140 -18.42 10.05 -1.00
CA ILE A 140 -16.99 9.73 -0.91
C ILE A 140 -16.42 9.38 -2.28
N ARG A 141 -17.11 8.54 -3.06
CA ARG A 141 -16.69 8.20 -4.45
C ARG A 141 -16.52 9.45 -5.30
N ARG A 142 -17.48 10.39 -5.24
CA ARG A 142 -17.40 11.65 -5.98
C ARG A 142 -16.19 12.48 -5.55
N LYS A 143 -15.91 12.56 -4.25
CA LYS A 143 -14.72 13.23 -3.71
C LYS A 143 -13.43 12.58 -4.20
N VAL A 144 -13.35 11.24 -4.19
CA VAL A 144 -12.18 10.51 -4.69
C VAL A 144 -11.98 10.74 -6.18
N LYS A 145 -13.05 10.64 -7.00
CA LYS A 145 -12.98 10.97 -8.45
C LYS A 145 -12.46 12.39 -8.68
N LYS A 146 -12.92 13.37 -7.89
CA LYS A 146 -12.41 14.75 -7.97
C LYS A 146 -10.93 14.84 -7.60
N ASN A 147 -10.50 14.14 -6.56
CA ASN A 147 -9.10 14.15 -6.12
C ASN A 147 -8.18 13.55 -7.18
N ILE A 148 -8.54 12.41 -7.78
CA ILE A 148 -7.78 11.77 -8.86
C ILE A 148 -7.69 12.71 -10.09
N HIS A 149 -8.80 13.37 -10.45
CA HIS A 149 -8.80 14.35 -11.53
C HIS A 149 -7.91 15.56 -11.23
N SER A 150 -7.94 16.08 -10.01
CA SER A 150 -7.11 17.21 -9.58
C SER A 150 -5.62 16.87 -9.54
N GLN A 151 -5.28 15.63 -9.16
CA GLN A 151 -3.92 15.12 -9.16
C GLN A 151 -3.36 14.98 -10.60
N GLY A 152 -4.20 14.67 -11.56
CA GLY A 152 -3.83 14.56 -12.98
C GLY A 152 -4.11 13.21 -13.61
N VAL A 153 -3.87 12.09 -12.91
CA VAL A 153 -4.12 10.73 -13.42
C VAL A 153 -5.57 10.57 -13.92
N GLY A 154 -6.54 11.11 -13.21
CA GLY A 154 -7.94 11.02 -13.61
C GLY A 154 -8.36 11.85 -14.82
N ARG A 155 -7.42 12.50 -15.51
CA ARG A 155 -7.65 13.19 -16.79
C ARG A 155 -7.33 12.32 -18.00
N HIS A 156 -6.68 11.19 -17.76
CA HIS A 156 -6.32 10.21 -18.78
C HIS A 156 -7.46 9.22 -19.01
N SER A 157 -7.47 8.60 -20.18
CA SER A 157 -8.38 7.51 -20.50
C SER A 157 -8.07 6.26 -19.64
N PRO A 158 -9.03 5.33 -19.50
CA PRO A 158 -8.79 4.06 -18.78
C PRO A 158 -7.58 3.30 -19.30
N ASP A 159 -7.39 3.24 -20.62
CA ASP A 159 -6.28 2.53 -21.26
C ASP A 159 -4.93 3.21 -20.98
N GLU A 160 -4.89 4.54 -20.98
CA GLU A 160 -3.68 5.29 -20.60
C GLU A 160 -3.31 5.07 -19.13
N ILE A 161 -4.30 5.03 -18.22
CA ILE A 161 -4.03 4.78 -16.79
C ILE A 161 -3.55 3.35 -16.59
N LEU A 162 -4.11 2.38 -17.30
CA LEU A 162 -3.62 1.00 -17.29
C LEU A 162 -2.18 0.92 -17.80
N ALA A 163 -1.86 1.62 -18.90
CA ALA A 163 -0.51 1.68 -19.45
C ALA A 163 0.49 2.33 -18.48
N MET A 164 0.07 3.36 -17.73
CA MET A 164 0.90 3.96 -16.67
C MET A 164 1.22 2.95 -15.56
N ALA A 165 0.22 2.20 -15.09
CA ALA A 165 0.41 1.16 -14.10
C ALA A 165 1.32 0.05 -14.64
N ASP A 166 1.08 -0.41 -15.86
CA ASP A 166 1.88 -1.43 -16.52
C ASP A 166 3.34 -1.01 -16.67
N LYS A 167 3.60 0.24 -17.06
CA LYS A 167 4.97 0.78 -17.15
C LYS A 167 5.71 0.75 -15.81
N SER A 168 5.01 1.03 -14.71
CA SER A 168 5.56 0.95 -13.36
C SER A 168 5.87 -0.50 -12.98
N LEU A 169 4.94 -1.42 -13.25
CA LEU A 169 5.11 -2.85 -12.98
C LEU A 169 6.25 -3.45 -13.81
N GLN A 170 6.33 -3.12 -15.10
CA GLN A 170 7.42 -3.54 -15.99
C GLN A 170 8.78 -3.06 -15.46
N SER A 171 8.85 -1.79 -15.02
CA SER A 171 10.07 -1.23 -14.46
C SER A 171 10.50 -1.96 -13.19
N LEU A 172 9.56 -2.22 -12.28
CA LEU A 172 9.83 -3.01 -11.06
C LEU A 172 10.26 -4.44 -11.40
N SER A 173 9.60 -5.10 -12.35
CA SER A 173 9.97 -6.45 -12.80
C SER A 173 11.40 -6.48 -13.36
N THR A 174 11.77 -5.48 -14.16
CA THR A 174 13.12 -5.33 -14.71
C THR A 174 14.17 -5.09 -13.61
N LEU A 175 13.86 -4.25 -12.62
CA LEU A 175 14.75 -3.96 -11.50
C LEU A 175 14.90 -5.13 -10.54
N LEU A 176 13.86 -5.91 -10.31
CA LEU A 176 13.93 -7.12 -9.50
C LEU A 176 14.75 -8.22 -10.24
N ALA A 177 14.50 -8.38 -11.55
CA ALA A 177 15.09 -9.44 -12.38
C ALA A 177 14.89 -10.84 -11.73
N ASP A 178 15.98 -11.55 -11.50
CA ASP A 178 16.03 -12.88 -10.86
C ASP A 178 16.43 -12.85 -9.38
N LYS A 179 16.56 -11.65 -8.79
CA LYS A 179 16.94 -11.48 -7.38
C LYS A 179 15.79 -11.82 -6.44
N ASP A 180 16.14 -12.24 -5.24
CA ASP A 180 15.16 -12.48 -4.16
C ASP A 180 14.52 -11.19 -3.68
N PHE A 181 15.32 -10.13 -3.51
CA PHE A 181 14.92 -8.78 -3.10
C PHE A 181 15.55 -7.74 -4.02
N PHE A 182 15.03 -6.52 -4.03
CA PHE A 182 15.43 -5.50 -4.99
C PHE A 182 16.92 -5.16 -4.96
N PHE A 183 17.57 -5.25 -3.81
CA PHE A 183 19.01 -4.99 -3.67
C PHE A 183 19.86 -6.24 -3.40
N GLY A 184 19.35 -7.45 -3.68
CA GLY A 184 20.09 -8.70 -3.59
C GLY A 184 19.37 -9.79 -2.81
N GLU A 185 20.09 -10.53 -1.97
CA GLU A 185 19.57 -11.70 -1.24
C GLU A 185 18.89 -11.36 0.09
N GLN A 186 19.11 -10.15 0.61
CA GLN A 186 18.54 -9.71 1.89
C GLN A 186 17.53 -8.59 1.67
N HIS A 187 16.41 -8.69 2.38
CA HIS A 187 15.41 -7.64 2.36
C HIS A 187 15.91 -6.33 3.00
N THR A 188 15.40 -5.23 2.50
CA THR A 188 15.69 -3.86 2.95
C THR A 188 14.38 -3.11 3.21
N SER A 189 14.45 -1.91 3.74
CA SER A 189 13.24 -1.06 3.91
C SER A 189 12.55 -0.75 2.58
N PHE A 190 13.32 -0.76 1.48
CA PHE A 190 12.78 -0.53 0.14
C PHE A 190 11.84 -1.66 -0.31
N ASP A 191 12.15 -2.91 0.05
CA ASP A 191 11.27 -4.05 -0.26
C ASP A 191 9.91 -3.91 0.43
N ALA A 192 9.87 -3.33 1.64
CA ALA A 192 8.60 -3.02 2.30
C ALA A 192 7.80 -1.96 1.53
N ALA A 193 8.46 -0.94 0.98
CA ALA A 193 7.81 0.09 0.16
C ALA A 193 7.27 -0.49 -1.15
N VAL A 194 8.05 -1.33 -1.84
CA VAL A 194 7.60 -1.94 -3.10
C VAL A 194 6.49 -2.96 -2.86
N TYR A 195 6.67 -3.89 -1.92
CA TYR A 195 5.64 -4.88 -1.59
C TYR A 195 4.32 -4.22 -1.24
N SER A 196 4.35 -3.15 -0.45
CA SER A 196 3.12 -2.47 -0.01
C SER A 196 2.24 -2.00 -1.17
N HIS A 197 2.83 -1.60 -2.29
CA HIS A 197 2.09 -1.24 -3.49
C HIS A 197 1.73 -2.46 -4.33
N LEU A 198 2.65 -3.42 -4.50
CA LEU A 198 2.42 -4.60 -5.30
C LEU A 198 1.33 -5.52 -4.74
N CYS A 199 1.28 -5.72 -3.41
CA CYS A 199 0.27 -6.58 -2.78
C CYS A 199 -1.15 -6.11 -3.05
N GLU A 200 -1.36 -4.81 -3.26
CA GLU A 200 -2.64 -4.20 -3.57
C GLU A 200 -3.15 -4.48 -5.00
N PHE A 201 -2.28 -5.03 -5.86
CA PHE A 201 -2.62 -5.49 -7.21
C PHE A 201 -2.49 -7.02 -7.32
N ILE A 202 -1.47 -7.62 -6.73
CA ILE A 202 -1.09 -9.02 -6.93
C ILE A 202 -1.76 -9.95 -5.89
N SER A 203 -1.69 -9.58 -4.61
CA SER A 203 -2.17 -10.41 -3.49
C SER A 203 -3.65 -10.19 -3.17
N VAL A 204 -4.23 -9.14 -3.74
CA VAL A 204 -5.66 -8.84 -3.60
C VAL A 204 -6.52 -10.00 -4.08
N ARG A 205 -7.46 -10.43 -3.22
CA ARG A 205 -8.49 -11.40 -3.54
C ARG A 205 -9.85 -10.87 -3.09
N PHE A 206 -10.79 -10.86 -3.98
CA PHE A 206 -12.18 -10.58 -3.65
C PHE A 206 -12.93 -11.89 -3.41
N ASP A 207 -13.85 -11.91 -2.45
CA ASP A 207 -14.62 -13.10 -2.07
C ASP A 207 -15.32 -13.81 -3.25
N CYS A 208 -15.62 -13.07 -4.31
CA CYS A 208 -16.28 -13.57 -5.52
C CYS A 208 -15.31 -14.05 -6.61
N GLY A 209 -13.99 -14.07 -6.35
CA GLY A 209 -12.98 -14.43 -7.37
C GLY A 209 -12.83 -13.41 -8.49
N PHE A 210 -13.41 -12.21 -8.34
CA PHE A 210 -13.30 -11.13 -9.33
C PHE A 210 -11.87 -10.57 -9.37
N GLU A 211 -11.39 -10.31 -10.59
CA GLU A 211 -10.13 -9.61 -10.84
C GLU A 211 -10.35 -8.54 -11.90
N ASN A 212 -10.05 -7.29 -11.56
CA ASN A 212 -10.08 -6.22 -12.54
C ASN A 212 -8.86 -6.27 -13.48
N VAL A 213 -8.89 -5.46 -14.52
CA VAL A 213 -7.84 -5.41 -15.53
C VAL A 213 -6.45 -5.10 -14.97
N PHE A 214 -6.33 -4.26 -13.94
CA PHE A 214 -5.07 -3.93 -13.28
C PHE A 214 -4.49 -5.12 -12.51
N THR A 215 -5.33 -5.87 -11.79
CA THR A 215 -4.93 -7.09 -11.09
C THR A 215 -4.47 -8.17 -12.07
N LYS A 216 -5.21 -8.36 -13.16
CA LYS A 216 -4.82 -9.32 -14.22
C LYS A 216 -3.49 -8.95 -14.83
N GLN A 217 -3.28 -7.68 -15.17
CA GLN A 217 -2.02 -7.18 -15.73
C GLN A 217 -0.85 -7.37 -14.75
N ALA A 218 -1.02 -7.01 -13.47
CA ALA A 218 0.03 -7.18 -12.47
C ALA A 218 0.49 -8.63 -12.31
N LYS A 219 -0.43 -9.59 -12.38
CA LYS A 219 -0.14 -11.02 -12.26
C LYS A 219 0.58 -11.63 -13.46
N THR A 220 0.71 -10.92 -14.58
CA THR A 220 1.55 -11.38 -15.71
C THR A 220 3.05 -11.32 -15.39
N TYR A 221 3.46 -10.49 -14.44
CA TYR A 221 4.86 -10.34 -14.00
C TYR A 221 5.20 -11.38 -12.93
N GLN A 222 5.59 -12.60 -13.36
CA GLN A 222 5.77 -13.75 -12.49
C GLN A 222 6.82 -13.54 -11.39
N ASN A 223 7.91 -12.82 -11.67
CA ASN A 223 8.92 -12.51 -10.65
C ASN A 223 8.38 -11.57 -9.56
N LEU A 224 7.49 -10.63 -9.89
CA LEU A 224 6.82 -9.80 -8.90
C LEU A 224 5.81 -10.61 -8.06
N VAL A 225 5.12 -11.56 -8.69
CA VAL A 225 4.23 -12.50 -7.97
C VAL A 225 5.03 -13.34 -6.97
N GLN A 226 6.16 -13.91 -7.40
CA GLN A 226 7.06 -14.68 -6.54
C GLN A 226 7.66 -13.85 -5.41
N PHE A 227 8.01 -12.58 -5.68
CA PHE A 227 8.47 -11.64 -4.66
C PHE A 227 7.38 -11.39 -3.61
N CYS A 228 6.14 -11.11 -4.01
CA CYS A 228 5.03 -10.94 -3.08
C CYS A 228 4.80 -12.18 -2.22
N GLN A 229 4.80 -13.37 -2.84
CA GLN A 229 4.64 -14.63 -2.12
C GLN A 229 5.77 -14.85 -1.10
N ARG A 230 7.02 -14.58 -1.45
CA ARG A 230 8.18 -14.69 -0.56
C ARG A 230 8.03 -13.79 0.66
N ILE A 231 7.59 -12.55 0.47
CA ILE A 231 7.32 -11.61 1.59
C ILE A 231 6.19 -12.15 2.48
N GLU A 232 5.11 -12.66 1.89
CA GLU A 232 3.97 -13.21 2.63
C GLU A 232 4.37 -14.44 3.45
N ASP A 233 5.12 -15.35 2.84
CA ASP A 233 5.61 -16.56 3.52
C ASP A 233 6.56 -16.23 4.67
N GLN A 234 7.38 -15.20 4.52
CA GLN A 234 8.36 -14.84 5.53
C GLN A 234 7.78 -14.00 6.69
N PHE A 235 6.82 -13.11 6.41
CA PHE A 235 6.40 -12.09 7.38
C PHE A 235 4.92 -12.13 7.77
N TYR A 236 4.06 -12.85 7.02
CA TYR A 236 2.61 -12.84 7.21
C TYR A 236 1.99 -14.21 7.50
N GLN A 237 2.79 -15.27 7.59
CA GLN A 237 2.26 -16.56 8.07
C GLN A 237 1.79 -16.40 9.53
N GLU A 238 0.56 -16.79 9.80
CA GLU A 238 0.05 -16.89 11.16
C GLU A 238 0.88 -17.95 11.90
N LYS A 239 1.56 -17.53 12.97
CA LYS A 239 2.27 -18.42 13.88
C LYS A 239 1.29 -19.05 14.85
#